data_c52c0df10f8b75d5846877fd2e37303e
#
_entry.id   c52c0df10f8b75d5846877fd2e37303e
#
_cell.length_a   1.000
_cell.length_b   1.000
_cell.length_c   1.000
_cell.angle_alpha   90.00
_cell.angle_beta   90.00
_cell.angle_gamma   90.00
#
_symmetry.space_group_name_H-M   'P 1'
#
loop_
_entity.id
_entity.type
_entity.pdbx_description
1 polymer ?
#
loop_
_entity_poly.entity_id
_entity_poly.type
_entity_poly.pdbx_seq_one_letter_code
_entity_poly.pdbx_strand_id
1 'polypeptide(L)' 'VEGTVVEALPNAMFQVKLENGHIVLAHVSGKIRMNFIRILPGDKVTLELTPYDLTRGRITYRFK' A
#
# COMPACT_ATOMS: atom_id res chain seq x y z
N VAL A 1 -1.35 9.27 -3.30
CA VAL A 1 -0.72 8.71 -4.51
C VAL A 1 -1.20 7.30 -4.77
N GLU A 2 -1.08 6.87 -6.00
CA GLU A 2 -1.47 5.53 -6.42
C GLU A 2 -0.26 4.68 -6.72
N GLY A 3 -0.39 3.38 -6.50
CA GLY A 3 0.67 2.44 -6.81
C GLY A 3 0.13 1.04 -7.01
N THR A 4 1.01 0.13 -7.39
CA THR A 4 0.67 -1.28 -7.61
C THR A 4 1.42 -2.12 -6.59
N VAL A 5 0.71 -3.00 -5.91
CA VAL A 5 1.32 -3.91 -4.94
C VAL A 5 2.21 -4.89 -5.70
N VAL A 6 3.49 -4.96 -5.31
CA VAL A 6 4.44 -5.87 -5.94
C VAL A 6 4.74 -7.09 -5.08
N GLU A 7 4.63 -6.95 -3.76
CA GLU A 7 4.89 -8.06 -2.87
C GLU A 7 4.14 -7.88 -1.55
N ALA A 8 3.62 -8.98 -1.02
CA ALA A 8 3.02 -9.01 0.31
C ALA A 8 4.08 -9.45 1.31
N LEU A 9 4.21 -8.73 2.41
CA LEU A 9 5.19 -8.98 3.45
C LEU A 9 4.48 -9.40 4.75
N PRO A 10 5.20 -9.95 5.72
CA PRO A 10 4.60 -10.25 7.02
C PRO A 10 4.07 -8.99 7.72
N ASN A 11 3.18 -9.20 8.69
CA ASN A 11 2.62 -8.14 9.54
C ASN A 11 1.77 -7.12 8.78
N ALA A 12 1.04 -7.59 7.76
CA ALA A 12 0.16 -6.73 6.96
C ALA A 12 0.91 -5.59 6.27
N MET A 13 2.16 -5.83 5.90
CA MET A 13 2.98 -4.87 5.16
C MET A 13 3.03 -5.26 3.69
N PHE A 14 3.23 -4.27 2.83
CA PHE A 14 3.27 -4.49 1.39
C PHE A 14 4.32 -3.60 0.75
N GLN A 15 4.98 -4.13 -0.27
CA GLN A 15 5.81 -3.31 -1.14
C GLN A 15 4.93 -2.82 -2.29
N VAL A 16 4.87 -1.51 -2.46
CA VAL A 16 4.03 -0.88 -3.47
C VAL A 16 4.91 -0.06 -4.39
N LYS A 17 4.79 -0.30 -5.69
CA LYS A 17 5.53 0.46 -6.69
C LYS A 17 4.68 1.63 -7.16
N LEU A 18 5.18 2.82 -6.99
CA LEU A 18 4.52 4.04 -7.45
C LEU A 18 4.73 4.23 -8.95
N GLU A 19 3.96 5.13 -9.54
CA GLU A 19 4.05 5.39 -10.99
C GLU A 19 5.43 5.91 -11.41
N ASN A 20 6.12 6.59 -10.49
CA ASN A 20 7.48 7.09 -10.77
C ASN A 20 8.56 6.03 -10.61
N GLY A 21 8.20 4.78 -10.33
CA GLY A 21 9.15 3.69 -10.15
C GLY A 21 9.66 3.48 -8.74
N HIS A 22 9.31 4.35 -7.81
CA HIS A 22 9.70 4.20 -6.40
C HIS A 22 8.97 3.04 -5.75
N ILE A 23 9.68 2.30 -4.88
CA ILE A 23 9.08 1.27 -4.06
C ILE A 23 8.88 1.84 -2.65
N VAL A 24 7.65 1.73 -2.18
CA VAL A 24 7.27 2.22 -0.86
C VAL A 24 6.85 1.05 0.00
N LEU A 25 7.31 1.04 1.25
CA LEU A 25 6.85 0.07 2.23
C LEU A 25 5.55 0.60 2.84
N ALA A 26 4.46 -0.12 2.62
CA ALA A 26 3.14 0.35 3.03
C ALA A 26 2.46 -0.64 3.97
N HIS A 27 1.65 -0.12 4.88
CA HIS A 27 0.78 -0.94 5.71
C HIS A 27 -0.67 -0.57 5.41
N VAL A 28 -1.59 -1.47 5.77
CA VAL A 28 -3.01 -1.20 5.53
C VAL A 28 -3.58 -0.31 6.63
N SER A 29 -4.51 0.57 6.23
CA SER A 29 -5.22 1.38 7.21
C SER A 29 -6.14 0.50 8.05
N GLY A 30 -6.51 0.99 9.25
CA GLY A 30 -7.44 0.26 10.10
C GLY A 30 -8.78 0.04 9.45
N LYS A 31 -9.23 0.98 8.62
CA LYS A 31 -10.49 0.85 7.90
C LYS A 31 -10.48 -0.32 6.92
N ILE A 32 -9.39 -0.48 6.18
CA ILE A 32 -9.26 -1.60 5.24
C ILE A 32 -9.18 -2.91 6.01
N ARG A 33 -8.44 -2.93 7.11
CA ARG A 33 -8.31 -4.12 7.94
C ARG A 33 -9.67 -4.55 8.54
N MET A 34 -10.46 -3.59 8.99
CA MET A 34 -11.78 -3.88 9.57
C MET A 34 -12.75 -4.43 8.54
N ASN A 35 -12.62 -4.03 7.30
CA ASN A 35 -13.49 -4.51 6.21
C ASN A 35 -13.01 -5.82 5.59
N PHE A 36 -11.94 -6.40 6.13
CA PHE A 36 -11.35 -7.66 5.64
C PHE A 36 -11.00 -7.61 4.16
N ILE A 37 -10.64 -6.46 3.66
CA ILE A 37 -10.24 -6.30 2.27
C ILE A 37 -8.89 -6.97 2.08
N ARG A 38 -8.84 -7.93 1.15
CA ARG A 38 -7.63 -8.67 0.85
C ARG A 38 -6.83 -7.96 -0.23
N ILE A 39 -5.56 -7.72 0.05
CA ILE A 39 -4.64 -7.08 -0.89
C ILE A 39 -3.67 -8.12 -1.39
N LEU A 40 -3.55 -8.24 -2.70
CA LEU A 40 -2.70 -9.23 -3.35
C LEU A 40 -1.72 -8.53 -4.28
N PRO A 41 -0.56 -9.17 -4.59
CA PRO A 41 0.35 -8.63 -5.60
C PRO A 41 -0.38 -8.41 -6.92
N GLY A 42 -0.12 -7.26 -7.55
CA GLY A 42 -0.80 -6.84 -8.76
C GLY A 42 -1.99 -5.93 -8.52
N ASP A 43 -2.48 -5.84 -7.30
CA ASP A 43 -3.60 -4.94 -6.98
C ASP A 43 -3.16 -3.49 -7.04
N LYS A 44 -4.05 -2.65 -7.52
CA LYS A 44 -3.85 -1.21 -7.51
C LYS A 44 -4.41 -0.63 -6.23
N VAL A 45 -3.66 0.26 -5.61
CA VAL A 45 -4.05 0.85 -4.32
C VAL A 45 -3.75 2.34 -4.32
N THR A 46 -4.51 3.06 -3.50
CA THR A 46 -4.19 4.45 -3.15
C THR A 46 -3.55 4.43 -1.78
N LEU A 47 -2.48 5.20 -1.63
CA LEU A 47 -1.78 5.27 -0.36
C LEU A 47 -1.39 6.69 -0.02
N GLU A 48 -1.22 6.95 1.26
CA GLU A 48 -0.70 8.22 1.77
C GLU A 48 0.74 8.01 2.21
N LEU A 49 1.63 8.88 1.73
CA LEU A 49 3.01 8.86 2.15
C LEU A 49 3.16 9.72 3.40
N THR A 50 4.06 9.31 4.29
CA THR A 50 4.35 10.13 5.46
C THR A 50 5.26 11.29 5.04
N PRO A 51 4.99 12.52 5.52
CA PRO A 51 5.86 13.66 5.19
C PRO A 51 7.24 13.54 5.80
N TYR A 52 7.42 12.67 6.79
CA TYR A 52 8.71 12.47 7.44
C TYR A 52 9.54 11.38 6.77
N ASP A 53 8.92 10.51 5.99
CA ASP A 53 9.63 9.42 5.34
C ASP A 53 8.85 8.98 4.10
N LEU A 54 9.30 9.42 2.94
CA LEU A 54 8.62 9.13 1.68
C LEU A 54 8.81 7.70 1.20
N THR A 55 9.59 6.90 1.93
CA THR A 55 9.75 5.48 1.64
C THR A 55 8.70 4.63 2.35
N ARG A 56 7.86 5.24 3.17
CA ARG A 56 6.80 4.55 3.91
C ARG A 56 5.47 5.21 3.66
N GLY A 57 4.42 4.39 3.68
CA GLY A 57 3.09 4.90 3.46
C GLY A 57 2.03 4.02 4.07
N ARG A 58 0.79 4.46 3.94
CA ARG A 58 -0.37 3.73 4.44
C ARG A 58 -1.37 3.57 3.30
N ILE A 59 -1.79 2.32 3.07
CA ILE A 59 -2.80 2.03 2.05
C ILE A 59 -4.15 2.46 2.60
N THR A 60 -4.82 3.37 1.88
CA THR A 60 -6.10 3.92 2.30
C THR A 60 -7.25 3.42 1.44
N TYR A 61 -6.96 2.90 0.26
CA TYR A 61 -8.00 2.43 -0.66
C TYR A 61 -7.42 1.39 -1.61
N ARG A 62 -8.23 0.41 -1.96
CA ARG A 62 -7.86 -0.62 -2.93
C ARG A 62 -8.81 -0.54 -4.11
N PHE A 63 -8.24 -0.43 -5.30
CA PHE A 63 -9.02 -0.55 -6.53
C PHE A 63 -9.20 -2.02 -6.90
N LYS A 64 -10.32 -2.32 -7.45
CA LYS A 64 -10.54 -3.65 -8.00
C LYS A 64 -9.93 -3.79 -9.38
#